data_4fbf56df910a468af0798f6f988175c7
#
_entry.id   4fbf56df910a468af0798f6f988175c7
#
_cell.length_a   1.000
_cell.length_b   1.000
_cell.length_c   1.000
_cell.angle_alpha   90.00
_cell.angle_beta   90.00
_cell.angle_gamma   90.00
#
_symmetry.space_group_name_H-M   'P 1'
#
loop_
_entity.id
_entity.type
_entity.pdbx_description
1 polymer ?
#
loop_
_entity_poly.entity_id
_entity_poly.type
_entity_poly.pdbx_seq_one_letter_code
_entity_poly.pdbx_strand_id
1 'polypeptide(L)'
;FWIVLMDVDDFKAVNDTYGHGYGDDVLREAGRLMLEEMQGKGIAARFGGEEFMLVFEQDDREQVLHSFRNIQEGLRRYSQNTRQTDITISGGMERYEADKQLDLLFTSVDRKLYTAKNNGKNRIVE
;
A
#
# COMPACT_ATOMS: atom_id res chain seq x y z
N PHE A 1 -7.80 -6.88 -14.67
CA PHE A 1 -7.08 -6.90 -13.38
C PHE A 1 -7.17 -5.55 -12.68
N TRP A 2 -6.74 -5.53 -11.42
CA TRP A 2 -6.66 -4.31 -10.63
C TRP A 2 -5.23 -4.01 -10.25
N ILE A 3 -4.88 -2.73 -10.22
CA ILE A 3 -3.58 -2.27 -9.76
C ILE A 3 -3.78 -1.39 -8.52
N VAL A 4 -2.89 -1.55 -7.54
CA VAL A 4 -2.87 -0.71 -6.33
C VAL A 4 -1.48 -0.15 -6.16
N LEU A 5 -1.40 1.15 -5.93
CA LEU A 5 -0.16 1.82 -5.53
C LEU A 5 -0.31 2.24 -4.07
N MET A 6 0.64 1.88 -3.23
CA MET A 6 0.58 2.09 -1.79
C MET A 6 1.84 2.77 -1.29
N ASP A 7 1.71 3.50 -0.20
CA ASP A 7 2.80 4.24 0.41
C ASP A 7 2.58 4.31 1.91
N VAL A 8 3.64 4.07 2.69
CA VAL A 8 3.58 4.17 4.15
C VAL A 8 3.41 5.63 4.54
N ASP A 9 2.41 5.91 5.37
CA ASP A 9 2.08 7.27 5.79
C ASP A 9 3.13 7.83 6.74
N ASP A 10 3.52 9.10 6.50
CA ASP A 10 4.44 9.84 7.36
C ASP A 10 5.76 9.10 7.62
N PHE A 11 6.27 8.42 6.59
CA PHE A 11 7.46 7.58 6.74
C PHE A 11 8.69 8.36 7.19
N LYS A 12 8.83 9.61 6.72
CA LYS A 12 9.92 10.48 7.19
C LYS A 12 9.82 10.71 8.70
N ALA A 13 8.63 10.94 9.21
CA ALA A 13 8.41 11.12 10.65
C ALA A 13 8.73 9.83 11.42
N VAL A 14 8.44 8.66 10.86
CA VAL A 14 8.82 7.37 11.46
C VAL A 14 10.34 7.30 11.62
N ASN A 15 11.09 7.60 10.56
CA ASN A 15 12.56 7.62 10.60
C ASN A 15 13.08 8.65 11.60
N ASP A 16 12.52 9.85 11.60
CA ASP A 16 12.95 10.94 12.48
C ASP A 16 12.69 10.61 13.97
N THR A 17 11.59 9.92 14.26
CA THR A 17 11.18 9.60 15.64
C THR A 17 11.87 8.34 16.16
N TYR A 18 11.94 7.29 15.34
CA TYR A 18 12.38 5.95 15.78
C TYR A 18 13.71 5.51 15.18
N GLY A 19 14.26 6.28 14.25
CA GLY A 19 15.51 5.95 13.56
C GLY A 19 15.30 5.17 12.27
N HIS A 20 16.30 5.24 11.38
CA HIS A 20 16.26 4.57 10.08
C HIS A 20 16.19 3.05 10.19
N GLY A 21 16.77 2.47 11.24
CA GLY A 21 16.70 1.03 11.48
C GLY A 21 15.27 0.54 11.64
N TYR A 22 14.48 1.27 12.44
CA TYR A 22 13.07 0.94 12.60
C TYR A 22 12.26 1.22 11.34
N GLY A 23 12.58 2.31 10.62
CA GLY A 23 11.97 2.58 9.32
C GLY A 23 12.19 1.44 8.34
N ASP A 24 13.40 0.89 8.29
CA ASP A 24 13.70 -0.26 7.45
C ASP A 24 12.91 -1.51 7.87
N ASP A 25 12.75 -1.72 9.18
CA ASP A 25 11.94 -2.82 9.71
C ASP A 25 10.47 -2.67 9.33
N VAL A 26 9.94 -1.44 9.37
CA VAL A 26 8.56 -1.14 8.95
C VAL A 26 8.36 -1.48 7.48
N LEU A 27 9.29 -1.07 6.61
CA LEU A 27 9.21 -1.37 5.18
C LEU A 27 9.31 -2.87 4.93
N ARG A 28 10.18 -3.56 5.65
CA ARG A 28 10.32 -5.01 5.54
C ARG A 28 9.04 -5.73 5.96
N GLU A 29 8.42 -5.29 7.06
CA GLU A 29 7.15 -5.86 7.52
C GLU A 29 6.02 -5.58 6.54
N ALA A 30 5.93 -4.36 6.00
CA ALA A 30 4.94 -4.02 4.98
C ALA A 30 5.09 -4.94 3.76
N GLY A 31 6.31 -5.12 3.28
CA GLY A 31 6.59 -6.04 2.16
C GLY A 31 6.20 -7.48 2.46
N ARG A 32 6.50 -7.96 3.67
CA ARG A 32 6.14 -9.31 4.10
C ARG A 32 4.61 -9.49 4.12
N LEU A 33 3.89 -8.53 4.67
CA LEU A 33 2.44 -8.55 4.72
C LEU A 33 1.83 -8.59 3.32
N MET A 34 2.39 -7.80 2.40
CA MET A 34 1.91 -7.73 1.02
C MET A 34 2.16 -9.04 0.28
N LEU A 35 3.36 -9.61 0.41
CA LEU A 35 3.69 -10.89 -0.23
C LEU A 35 2.78 -12.01 0.28
N GLU A 36 2.55 -12.07 1.58
CA GLU A 36 1.67 -13.06 2.19
C GLU A 36 0.23 -12.90 1.71
N GLU A 37 -0.27 -11.66 1.73
CA GLU A 37 -1.65 -11.36 1.32
C GLU A 37 -1.90 -11.63 -0.16
N MET A 38 -0.87 -11.44 -0.99
CA MET A 38 -1.01 -11.57 -2.44
C MET A 38 -0.83 -12.99 -2.97
N GLN A 39 -0.53 -13.97 -2.12
CA GLN A 39 -0.41 -15.36 -2.55
C GLN A 39 -1.72 -15.85 -3.17
N GLY A 40 -1.62 -16.36 -4.40
CA GLY A 40 -2.79 -16.84 -5.14
C GLY A 40 -3.69 -15.75 -5.72
N LYS A 41 -3.34 -14.48 -5.53
CA LYS A 41 -4.15 -13.34 -5.99
C LYS A 41 -3.46 -12.52 -7.07
N GLY A 42 -2.13 -12.53 -7.10
CA GLY A 42 -1.36 -11.75 -8.06
C GLY A 42 0.06 -11.52 -7.56
N ILE A 43 0.59 -10.34 -7.83
CA ILE A 43 1.98 -10.01 -7.49
C ILE A 43 2.05 -8.75 -6.63
N ALA A 44 3.14 -8.68 -5.85
CA ALA A 44 3.51 -7.50 -5.08
C ALA A 44 4.94 -7.12 -5.45
N ALA A 45 5.20 -5.82 -5.55
CA ALA A 45 6.53 -5.31 -5.86
C ALA A 45 6.79 -4.04 -5.06
N ARG A 46 8.05 -3.84 -4.66
CA ARG A 46 8.47 -2.56 -4.10
C ARG A 46 8.80 -1.64 -5.28
N PHE A 47 8.10 -0.52 -5.36
CA PHE A 47 8.16 0.37 -6.51
C PHE A 47 9.15 1.52 -6.31
N GLY A 48 9.35 1.95 -5.10
CA GLY A 48 10.27 3.03 -4.74
C GLY A 48 10.65 2.91 -3.28
N GLY A 49 11.18 3.96 -2.67
CA GLY A 49 11.65 3.95 -1.28
C GLY A 49 10.64 3.35 -0.30
N GLU A 50 9.49 4.00 -0.16
CA GLU A 50 8.39 3.55 0.70
C GLU A 50 7.12 3.21 -0.07
N GLU A 51 7.23 3.05 -1.41
CA GLU A 51 6.11 2.77 -2.30
C GLU A 51 6.09 1.31 -2.71
N PHE A 52 4.88 0.76 -2.78
CA PHE A 52 4.63 -0.64 -3.16
C PHE A 52 3.51 -0.69 -4.19
N MET A 53 3.60 -1.67 -5.08
CA MET A 53 2.58 -1.91 -6.09
C MET A 53 2.05 -3.33 -5.95
N LEU A 54 0.73 -3.46 -6.01
CA LEU A 54 0.05 -4.75 -6.07
C LEU A 54 -0.69 -4.85 -7.39
N VAL A 55 -0.63 -6.03 -8.02
CA VAL A 55 -1.42 -6.33 -9.20
C VAL A 55 -2.27 -7.55 -8.90
N PHE A 56 -3.58 -7.37 -8.91
CA PHE A 56 -4.56 -8.43 -8.68
C PHE A 56 -5.01 -8.97 -10.03
N GLU A 57 -4.84 -10.27 -10.25
CA GLU A 57 -5.15 -10.90 -11.54
C GLU A 57 -6.65 -10.97 -11.81
N GLN A 58 -7.46 -11.11 -10.76
CA GLN A 58 -8.91 -11.23 -10.90
C GLN A 58 -9.57 -9.86 -10.88
N ASP A 59 -10.67 -9.74 -11.63
CA ASP A 59 -11.49 -8.54 -11.65
C ASP A 59 -12.48 -8.59 -10.48
N ASP A 60 -11.94 -8.45 -9.27
CA ASP A 60 -12.70 -8.55 -8.02
C ASP A 60 -12.34 -7.36 -7.11
N ARG A 61 -13.16 -6.32 -7.20
CA ARG A 61 -12.99 -5.10 -6.41
C ARG A 61 -12.98 -5.37 -4.90
N GLU A 62 -13.85 -6.26 -4.44
CA GLU A 62 -13.95 -6.56 -3.00
C GLU A 62 -12.71 -7.30 -2.49
N GLN A 63 -12.09 -8.12 -3.33
CA GLN A 63 -10.83 -8.77 -2.99
C GLN A 63 -9.74 -7.72 -2.75
N VAL A 64 -9.66 -6.70 -3.59
CA VAL A 64 -8.68 -5.61 -3.45
C VAL A 64 -8.88 -4.89 -2.13
N LEU A 65 -10.11 -4.50 -1.82
CA LEU A 65 -10.43 -3.77 -0.59
C LEU A 65 -10.16 -4.63 0.66
N HIS A 66 -10.51 -5.90 0.61
CA HIS A 66 -10.26 -6.83 1.70
C HIS A 66 -8.76 -7.01 1.96
N SER A 67 -7.99 -7.21 0.89
CA SER A 67 -6.53 -7.36 0.99
C SER A 67 -5.88 -6.09 1.54
N PHE A 68 -6.33 -4.93 1.10
CA PHE A 68 -5.83 -3.66 1.63
C PHE A 68 -6.08 -3.55 3.14
N ARG A 69 -7.28 -3.87 3.59
CA ARG A 69 -7.62 -3.84 5.03
C ARG A 69 -6.74 -4.79 5.84
N ASN A 70 -6.45 -5.97 5.31
CA ASN A 70 -5.57 -6.93 5.99
C ASN A 70 -4.15 -6.39 6.13
N ILE A 71 -3.63 -5.74 5.09
CA ILE A 71 -2.30 -5.12 5.12
C ILE A 71 -2.28 -3.95 6.12
N GLN A 72 -3.30 -3.10 6.07
CA GLN A 72 -3.48 -1.98 7.00
C GLN A 72 -3.44 -2.46 8.46
N GLU A 73 -4.25 -3.44 8.77
CA GLU A 73 -4.37 -3.97 10.14
C GLU A 73 -3.09 -4.67 10.58
N GLY A 74 -2.44 -5.40 9.68
CA GLY A 74 -1.17 -6.06 9.98
C GLY A 74 -0.07 -5.05 10.34
N LEU A 75 0.03 -3.96 9.58
CA LEU A 75 1.03 -2.92 9.84
C LEU A 75 0.73 -2.16 11.14
N ARG A 76 -0.54 -1.85 11.39
CA ARG A 76 -0.96 -1.23 12.63
C ARG A 76 -0.61 -2.10 13.83
N ARG A 77 -0.90 -3.39 13.77
CA ARG A 77 -0.60 -4.34 14.84
C ARG A 77 0.90 -4.46 15.10
N TYR A 78 1.68 -4.52 14.04
CA TYR A 78 3.14 -4.56 14.14
C TYR A 78 3.68 -3.32 14.86
N SER A 79 3.23 -2.13 14.46
CA SER A 79 3.69 -0.88 15.05
C SER A 79 3.23 -0.71 16.49
N GLN A 80 2.03 -1.18 16.83
CA GLN A 80 1.56 -1.19 18.22
C GLN A 80 2.41 -2.12 19.08
N ASN A 81 2.75 -3.30 18.59
CA ASN A 81 3.51 -4.29 19.34
C ASN A 81 4.98 -3.88 19.52
N THR A 82 5.56 -3.13 18.60
CA THR A 82 6.98 -2.80 18.61
C THR A 82 7.30 -1.42 19.20
N ARG A 83 6.42 -0.42 19.00
CA ARG A 83 6.66 0.96 19.42
C ARG A 83 5.44 1.65 20.01
N GLN A 84 4.36 0.94 20.26
CA GLN A 84 3.10 1.48 20.80
C GLN A 84 2.61 2.70 20.00
N THR A 85 2.70 2.60 18.68
CA THR A 85 2.29 3.65 17.75
C THR A 85 1.45 3.04 16.64
N ASP A 86 0.69 3.87 15.92
CA ASP A 86 -0.10 3.45 14.77
C ASP A 86 0.56 3.95 13.48
N ILE A 87 1.30 3.07 12.81
CA ILE A 87 1.82 3.36 11.47
C ILE A 87 0.78 2.89 10.47
N THR A 88 0.41 3.78 9.58
CA THR A 88 -0.66 3.54 8.62
C THR A 88 -0.13 3.56 7.19
N ILE A 89 -0.96 3.15 6.26
CA ILE A 89 -0.63 3.07 4.84
C ILE A 89 -1.80 3.60 4.03
N SER A 90 -1.50 4.30 2.94
CA SER A 90 -2.50 4.82 2.02
C SER A 90 -2.33 4.19 0.66
N GLY A 91 -3.40 4.11 -0.11
CA GLY A 91 -3.37 3.52 -1.43
C GLY A 91 -4.30 4.18 -2.42
N GLY A 92 -4.00 3.98 -3.68
CA GLY A 92 -4.89 4.25 -4.80
C GLY A 92 -5.11 2.96 -5.56
N MET A 93 -6.31 2.74 -6.05
CA MET A 93 -6.64 1.55 -6.83
C MET A 93 -7.33 1.91 -8.13
N GLU A 94 -7.02 1.16 -9.18
CA GLU A 94 -7.57 1.36 -10.51
C GLU A 94 -7.78 0.02 -11.18
N ARG A 95 -8.92 -0.13 -11.85
CA ARG A 95 -9.19 -1.28 -12.70
C ARG A 95 -8.53 -1.07 -14.06
N TYR A 96 -7.74 -2.05 -14.52
CA TYR A 96 -7.17 -2.02 -15.87
C TYR A 96 -8.19 -2.53 -16.87
N GLU A 97 -8.39 -1.76 -17.92
CA GLU A 97 -9.18 -2.14 -19.09
C GLU A 97 -8.25 -2.21 -20.29
N ALA A 98 -8.43 -3.23 -21.13
CA ALA A 98 -7.49 -3.57 -22.20
C ALA A 98 -7.28 -2.46 -23.24
N ASP A 99 -8.20 -1.50 -23.36
CA ASP A 99 -8.12 -0.38 -24.27
C ASP A 99 -7.43 0.87 -23.68
N LYS A 100 -7.04 0.83 -22.40
CA LYS A 100 -6.35 1.94 -21.75
C LYS A 100 -4.84 1.81 -21.90
N GLN A 101 -4.18 2.95 -22.08
CA GLN A 101 -2.72 3.01 -22.07
C GLN A 101 -2.17 2.86 -20.67
N LEU A 102 -1.07 2.12 -20.52
CA LEU A 102 -0.42 1.89 -19.23
C LEU A 102 0.00 3.20 -18.55
N ASP A 103 0.50 4.18 -19.32
CA ASP A 103 0.92 5.47 -18.78
C ASP A 103 -0.24 6.19 -18.10
N LEU A 104 -1.43 6.12 -18.68
CA LEU A 104 -2.64 6.72 -18.09
C LEU A 104 -3.08 5.97 -16.84
N LEU A 105 -2.89 4.67 -16.81
CA LEU A 105 -3.19 3.85 -15.63
C LEU A 105 -2.30 4.25 -14.45
N PHE A 106 -1.00 4.39 -14.66
CA PHE A 106 -0.08 4.82 -13.60
C PHE A 106 -0.38 6.23 -13.13
N THR A 107 -0.63 7.16 -14.04
CA THR A 107 -1.00 8.53 -13.70
C THR A 107 -2.27 8.57 -12.85
N SER A 108 -3.26 7.77 -13.21
CA SER A 108 -4.54 7.71 -12.48
C SER A 108 -4.37 7.13 -11.08
N VAL A 109 -3.65 6.02 -10.96
CA VAL A 109 -3.47 5.38 -9.64
C VAL A 109 -2.59 6.23 -8.72
N ASP A 110 -1.60 6.91 -9.26
CA ASP A 110 -0.75 7.83 -8.51
C ASP A 110 -1.57 9.01 -7.98
N ARG A 111 -2.45 9.57 -8.80
CA ARG A 111 -3.36 10.65 -8.40
C ARG A 111 -4.29 10.18 -7.27
N LYS A 112 -4.77 8.96 -7.32
CA LYS A 112 -5.64 8.40 -6.28
C LYS A 112 -4.89 8.19 -4.97
N LEU A 113 -3.64 7.76 -5.02
CA LEU A 113 -2.79 7.71 -3.84
C LEU A 113 -2.62 9.11 -3.23
N TYR A 114 -2.32 10.10 -4.05
CA TYR A 114 -2.22 11.49 -3.61
C TYR A 114 -3.51 11.96 -2.94
N THR A 115 -4.66 11.63 -3.53
CA THR A 115 -5.97 11.95 -2.95
C THR A 115 -6.15 11.29 -1.59
N ALA A 116 -5.75 10.03 -1.43
CA ALA A 116 -5.80 9.34 -0.14
C ALA A 116 -4.95 10.06 0.91
N LYS A 117 -3.74 10.49 0.54
CA LYS A 117 -2.85 11.25 1.43
C LYS A 117 -3.47 12.57 1.86
N ASN A 118 -4.11 13.29 0.94
CA ASN A 118 -4.74 14.59 1.23
C ASN A 118 -6.06 14.49 2.00
N ASN A 119 -6.75 13.37 1.91
CA ASN A 119 -8.05 13.19 2.55
C ASN A 119 -7.95 12.56 3.96
N GLY A 120 -6.76 12.54 4.53
CA GLY A 120 -6.56 12.10 5.90
C GLY A 120 -5.72 10.84 6.07
N LYS A 121 -5.16 10.32 4.98
CA LYS A 121 -4.29 9.13 5.02
C LYS A 121 -5.02 7.88 5.51
N ASN A 122 -4.32 6.77 5.71
CA ASN A 122 -4.86 5.52 6.26
C ASN A 122 -6.12 5.06 5.53
N ARG A 123 -6.08 5.09 4.19
CA ARG A 123 -7.23 4.75 3.35
C ARG A 123 -6.80 4.38 1.95
N ILE A 124 -7.69 3.73 1.23
CA ILE A 124 -7.54 3.49 -0.20
C ILE A 124 -8.60 4.26 -0.97
N VAL A 125 -8.21 4.89 -2.07
CA VAL A 125 -9.10 5.65 -2.96
C VAL A 125 -9.20 4.92 -4.30
N GLU A 126 -10.44 4.72 -4.72
CA GLU A 126 -10.77 4.13 -6.01
C GLU A 126 -10.99 5.19 -7.08
#